data_fc540e6c503176d3c66b7339db89b456
#
_entry.id   fc540e6c503176d3c66b7339db89b456
#
_cell.length_a   1.000
_cell.length_b   1.000
_cell.length_c   1.000
_cell.angle_alpha   90.00
_cell.angle_beta   90.00
_cell.angle_gamma   90.00
#
_symmetry.space_group_name_H-M   'P 1'
#
loop_
_entity.id
_entity.type
_entity.pdbx_description
1 polymer ?
#
loop_
_entity_poly.entity_id
_entity_poly.type
_entity_poly.pdbx_seq_one_letter_code
_entity_poly.pdbx_strand_id
1 'polypeptide(L)'
;MATDRMPVIFLAHGAPYYTDDDGEMVGADTLFSAAHDPVAGEEGSVVQTTPLGLTNLFSELHEWANDLPRPKSVLMLSAHWEARPLTIGATKMVPLIYDFYGFPEPFYQVEYATPGAPELAQRVKELVGSSQPLAEEEDRGLDHGAYVPMAAMYPEADVPVLQVSLPTMDAPT
;
A
#
# COMPACT_ATOMS: atom_id res chain seq x y z
N MET A 1 -16.73 19.63 17.63
CA MET A 1 -17.26 18.79 16.53
C MET A 1 -16.06 18.23 15.82
N ALA A 2 -15.80 16.92 15.93
CA ALA A 2 -14.76 16.27 15.17
C ALA A 2 -15.13 16.43 13.69
N THR A 3 -14.22 16.92 12.87
CA THR A 3 -14.42 17.03 11.42
C THR A 3 -14.50 15.60 10.89
N ASP A 4 -15.58 15.26 10.24
CA ASP A 4 -15.86 13.97 9.56
C ASP A 4 -14.96 13.81 8.29
N ARG A 5 -13.71 14.28 8.37
CA ARG A 5 -12.74 14.26 7.29
C ARG A 5 -11.66 13.26 7.61
N MET A 6 -11.47 12.31 6.70
CA MET A 6 -10.36 11.38 6.76
C MET A 6 -9.02 12.13 6.53
N PRO A 7 -7.94 11.69 7.19
CA PRO A 7 -6.63 12.30 7.02
C PRO A 7 -6.08 12.09 5.63
N VAL A 8 -5.21 13.00 5.20
CA VAL A 8 -4.27 12.80 4.09
C VAL A 8 -2.95 12.39 4.71
N ILE A 9 -2.42 11.27 4.25
CA ILE A 9 -1.25 10.63 4.83
C ILE A 9 -0.14 10.57 3.77
N PHE A 10 1.07 10.96 4.16
CA PHE A 10 2.26 10.77 3.36
C PHE A 10 3.11 9.68 4.03
N LEU A 11 3.26 8.54 3.35
CA LEU A 11 4.08 7.44 3.84
C LEU A 11 5.33 7.31 2.96
N ALA A 12 6.50 7.33 3.61
CA ALA A 12 7.70 6.78 3.00
C ALA A 12 7.65 5.26 3.19
N HIS A 13 7.72 4.52 2.09
CA HIS A 13 7.80 3.07 2.14
C HIS A 13 9.20 2.61 1.75
N GLY A 14 9.65 1.48 2.31
CA GLY A 14 10.86 0.78 1.88
C GLY A 14 10.55 -0.31 0.86
N ALA A 15 11.58 -1.01 0.43
CA ALA A 15 11.40 -2.25 -0.31
C ALA A 15 10.65 -3.29 0.56
N PRO A 16 9.97 -4.28 -0.05
CA PRO A 16 9.20 -5.28 0.70
C PRO A 16 10.07 -6.32 1.42
N TYR A 17 11.24 -5.93 1.86
CA TYR A 17 12.19 -6.77 2.59
C TYR A 17 13.05 -5.93 3.55
N TYR A 18 13.65 -6.59 4.50
CA TYR A 18 14.76 -6.08 5.29
C TYR A 18 15.84 -7.17 5.39
N THR A 19 17.05 -6.79 5.71
CA THR A 19 18.12 -7.73 6.05
C THR A 19 18.15 -7.94 7.55
N ASP A 20 18.34 -9.19 8.00
CA ASP A 20 18.60 -9.49 9.39
C ASP A 20 20.02 -9.06 9.82
N ASP A 21 20.37 -9.32 11.06
CA ASP A 21 21.67 -8.95 11.63
C ASP A 21 22.86 -9.68 10.96
N ASP A 22 22.60 -10.80 10.28
CA ASP A 22 23.59 -11.58 9.53
C ASP A 22 23.69 -11.12 8.07
N GLY A 23 22.86 -10.16 7.65
CA GLY A 23 22.82 -9.61 6.30
C GLY A 23 22.03 -10.48 5.32
N GLU A 24 21.27 -11.45 5.81
CA GLU A 24 20.36 -12.27 5.01
C GLU A 24 19.03 -11.53 4.77
N MET A 25 18.48 -11.64 3.56
CA MET A 25 17.18 -11.06 3.26
C MET A 25 16.07 -11.85 3.93
N VAL A 26 15.33 -11.21 4.81
CA VAL A 26 14.14 -11.81 5.45
C VAL A 26 12.95 -11.68 4.52
N GLY A 27 12.33 -12.81 4.21
CA GLY A 27 11.32 -12.94 3.17
C GLY A 27 10.00 -12.22 3.45
N ALA A 28 9.26 -11.97 2.38
CA ALA A 28 7.93 -11.38 2.40
C ALA A 28 6.94 -12.19 3.24
N ASP A 29 7.06 -13.51 3.26
CA ASP A 29 6.25 -14.42 4.08
C ASP A 29 6.37 -14.13 5.58
N THR A 30 7.55 -13.75 6.06
CA THR A 30 7.76 -13.35 7.46
C THR A 30 7.10 -12.00 7.76
N LEU A 31 7.14 -11.04 6.83
CA LEU A 31 6.52 -9.73 6.98
C LEU A 31 4.99 -9.82 6.98
N PHE A 32 4.44 -10.65 6.10
CA PHE A 32 2.98 -10.80 5.97
C PHE A 32 2.41 -11.82 6.97
N SER A 33 3.19 -12.84 7.36
CA SER A 33 2.80 -13.79 8.41
C SER A 33 2.72 -13.13 9.80
N ALA A 34 3.61 -12.18 10.10
CA ALA A 34 3.56 -11.45 11.36
C ALA A 34 2.31 -10.55 11.49
N ALA A 35 1.79 -10.07 10.37
CA ALA A 35 0.54 -9.32 10.33
C ALA A 35 -0.72 -10.22 10.42
N HIS A 36 -0.58 -11.53 10.19
CA HIS A 36 -1.68 -12.50 10.16
C HIS A 36 -1.79 -13.36 11.42
N ASP A 37 -0.92 -13.18 12.43
CA ASP A 37 -0.96 -13.97 13.68
C ASP A 37 -1.30 -13.08 14.89
N PRO A 38 -2.59 -12.78 15.13
CA PRO A 38 -3.01 -11.97 16.28
C PRO A 38 -3.00 -12.75 17.60
N VAL A 39 -2.53 -14.00 17.64
CA VAL A 39 -2.58 -14.85 18.82
C VAL A 39 -1.29 -15.64 19.02
N ALA A 40 -0.19 -14.97 19.28
CA ALA A 40 0.92 -15.59 19.97
C ALA A 40 1.16 -14.87 21.30
N GLY A 41 0.19 -14.97 22.19
CA GLY A 41 0.41 -14.72 23.61
C GLY A 41 1.21 -15.88 24.21
N GLU A 42 2.50 -15.96 23.92
CA GLU A 42 3.44 -16.73 24.73
C GLU A 42 4.61 -15.82 25.10
N GLU A 43 4.76 -15.65 26.41
CA GLU A 43 5.92 -14.98 27.03
C GLU A 43 7.21 -15.61 26.51
N GLY A 44 7.99 -14.87 25.76
CA GLY A 44 9.35 -15.26 25.40
C GLY A 44 9.80 -14.98 23.97
N SER A 45 9.00 -14.43 23.11
CA SER A 45 9.49 -13.98 21.81
C SER A 45 10.28 -12.70 21.98
N VAL A 46 11.61 -12.83 22.00
CA VAL A 46 12.52 -11.70 21.84
C VAL A 46 12.30 -11.16 20.43
N VAL A 47 11.58 -10.06 20.30
CA VAL A 47 11.56 -9.28 19.07
C VAL A 47 12.98 -8.75 18.90
N GLN A 48 13.77 -9.41 18.08
CA GLN A 48 15.09 -8.90 17.72
C GLN A 48 14.85 -7.66 16.88
N THR A 49 15.15 -6.52 17.46
CA THR A 49 15.17 -5.25 16.74
C THR A 49 16.30 -5.33 15.72
N THR A 50 15.96 -5.38 14.44
CA THR A 50 16.96 -5.16 13.40
C THR A 50 17.62 -3.79 13.59
N PRO A 51 18.88 -3.60 13.21
CA PRO A 51 19.63 -2.33 13.41
C PRO A 51 18.94 -1.11 12.80
N LEU A 52 17.95 -1.29 11.94
CA LEU A 52 17.18 -0.23 11.27
C LEU A 52 15.75 -0.07 11.80
N GLY A 53 15.31 -0.85 12.79
CA GLY A 53 13.97 -0.71 13.37
C GLY A 53 12.80 -1.00 12.44
N LEU A 54 13.04 -1.66 11.30
CA LEU A 54 12.03 -1.86 10.26
C LEU A 54 10.93 -2.85 10.67
N THR A 55 11.23 -3.82 11.54
CA THR A 55 10.22 -4.72 12.13
C THR A 55 9.20 -3.95 12.97
N ASN A 56 9.60 -2.84 13.59
CA ASN A 56 8.67 -1.98 14.34
C ASN A 56 7.79 -1.13 13.41
N LEU A 57 8.27 -0.80 12.20
CA LEU A 57 7.52 0.09 11.30
C LEU A 57 6.17 -0.50 10.88
N PHE A 58 6.10 -1.81 10.59
CA PHE A 58 4.83 -2.45 10.21
C PHE A 58 3.86 -2.52 11.39
N SER A 59 4.34 -2.89 12.58
CA SER A 59 3.50 -2.89 13.78
C SER A 59 3.08 -1.47 14.17
N GLU A 60 3.97 -0.50 14.10
CA GLU A 60 3.65 0.91 14.36
C GLU A 60 2.62 1.47 13.36
N LEU A 61 2.74 1.12 12.06
CA LEU A 61 1.76 1.51 11.05
C LEU A 61 0.40 0.86 11.29
N HIS A 62 0.39 -0.40 11.71
CA HIS A 62 -0.84 -1.11 12.06
C HIS A 62 -1.51 -0.50 13.29
N GLU A 63 -0.77 -0.28 14.37
CA GLU A 63 -1.27 0.37 15.59
C GLU A 63 -1.82 1.76 15.27
N TRP A 64 -1.06 2.54 14.53
CA TRP A 64 -1.49 3.87 14.11
C TRP A 64 -2.74 3.85 13.23
N ALA A 65 -2.87 2.90 12.32
CA ALA A 65 -4.07 2.73 11.51
C ALA A 65 -5.30 2.38 12.34
N ASN A 66 -5.12 1.63 13.45
CA ASN A 66 -6.19 1.29 14.38
C ASN A 66 -6.66 2.50 15.22
N ASP A 67 -5.80 3.48 15.44
CA ASP A 67 -6.15 4.74 16.11
C ASP A 67 -6.94 5.71 15.20
N LEU A 68 -6.93 5.47 13.90
CA LEU A 68 -7.69 6.26 12.93
C LEU A 68 -9.13 5.74 12.76
N PRO A 69 -10.07 6.60 12.40
CA PRO A 69 -11.36 6.13 11.93
C PRO A 69 -11.18 5.18 10.75
N ARG A 70 -11.83 4.01 10.77
CA ARG A 70 -11.68 3.06 9.67
C ARG A 70 -12.18 3.66 8.36
N PRO A 71 -11.34 3.71 7.31
CA PRO A 71 -11.74 4.29 6.04
C PRO A 71 -12.73 3.37 5.30
N LYS A 72 -13.66 3.97 4.58
CA LYS A 72 -14.56 3.23 3.66
C LYS A 72 -13.84 2.79 2.39
N SER A 73 -12.84 3.56 2.00
CA SER A 73 -11.94 3.29 0.86
C SER A 73 -10.71 4.18 0.97
N VAL A 74 -9.64 3.79 0.31
CA VAL A 74 -8.38 4.54 0.26
C VAL A 74 -8.08 4.95 -1.17
N LEU A 75 -7.83 6.25 -1.38
CA LEU A 75 -7.23 6.78 -2.60
C LEU A 75 -5.72 6.78 -2.43
N MET A 76 -5.05 6.00 -3.27
CA MET A 76 -3.60 5.82 -3.23
C MET A 76 -2.92 6.50 -4.42
N LEU A 77 -1.91 7.30 -4.15
CA LEU A 77 -0.98 7.82 -5.15
C LEU A 77 0.40 7.25 -4.83
N SER A 78 0.91 6.41 -5.72
CA SER A 78 2.24 5.82 -5.58
C SER A 78 3.26 6.59 -6.40
N ALA A 79 4.45 6.81 -5.84
CA ALA A 79 5.58 7.41 -6.56
C ALA A 79 6.11 6.51 -7.70
N HIS A 80 5.64 5.26 -7.77
CA HIS A 80 6.04 4.29 -8.79
C HIS A 80 5.16 4.34 -10.05
N TRP A 81 4.16 5.22 -10.08
CA TRP A 81 3.27 5.34 -11.23
C TRP A 81 3.00 6.78 -11.63
N GLU A 82 3.63 7.19 -12.69
CA GLU A 82 3.36 8.45 -13.37
C GLU A 82 2.66 8.18 -14.71
N ALA A 83 1.64 8.97 -15.03
CA ALA A 83 0.96 8.88 -16.32
C ALA A 83 0.43 10.24 -16.79
N ARG A 84 0.27 10.37 -18.10
CA ARG A 84 -0.35 11.52 -18.76
C ARG A 84 -1.26 11.03 -19.89
N PRO A 85 -2.56 11.27 -19.80
CA PRO A 85 -3.26 12.02 -18.75
C PRO A 85 -3.24 11.35 -17.39
N LEU A 86 -3.78 12.02 -16.36
CA LEU A 86 -4.07 11.39 -15.06
C LEU A 86 -4.84 10.10 -15.29
N THR A 87 -4.41 9.00 -14.70
CA THR A 87 -4.95 7.67 -15.01
C THR A 87 -5.44 6.98 -13.74
N ILE A 88 -6.63 6.43 -13.80
CA ILE A 88 -7.23 5.61 -12.73
C ILE A 88 -6.87 4.14 -12.98
N GLY A 89 -6.39 3.46 -11.96
CA GLY A 89 -6.13 2.02 -11.97
C GLY A 89 -7.40 1.18 -11.84
N ALA A 90 -7.23 -0.13 -11.68
CA ALA A 90 -8.32 -1.07 -11.59
C ALA A 90 -9.32 -0.71 -10.47
N THR A 91 -10.60 -0.80 -10.79
CA THR A 91 -11.71 -0.61 -9.84
C THR A 91 -12.28 -1.94 -9.33
N LYS A 92 -11.62 -3.03 -9.67
CA LYS A 92 -11.89 -4.41 -9.29
C LYS A 92 -10.60 -5.04 -8.77
N MET A 93 -10.72 -6.16 -8.10
CA MET A 93 -9.53 -6.94 -7.72
C MET A 93 -8.84 -7.48 -8.96
N VAL A 94 -7.54 -7.19 -9.09
CA VAL A 94 -6.64 -7.67 -10.14
C VAL A 94 -5.30 -8.02 -9.51
N PRO A 95 -4.43 -8.81 -10.19
CA PRO A 95 -3.11 -9.14 -9.66
C PRO A 95 -2.28 -7.91 -9.31
N LEU A 96 -1.43 -8.03 -8.29
CA LEU A 96 -0.48 -7.00 -7.91
C LEU A 96 0.57 -6.78 -9.00
N ILE A 97 1.20 -5.61 -8.99
CA ILE A 97 2.35 -5.30 -9.84
C ILE A 97 3.61 -5.37 -8.99
N TYR A 98 4.48 -6.32 -9.31
CA TYR A 98 5.80 -6.45 -8.69
C TYR A 98 6.80 -5.63 -9.50
N ASP A 99 6.79 -4.33 -9.28
CA ASP A 99 7.59 -3.32 -10.00
C ASP A 99 9.01 -3.18 -9.45
N PHE A 100 9.57 -4.29 -9.00
CA PHE A 100 10.94 -4.44 -8.52
C PHE A 100 11.57 -5.68 -9.13
N TYR A 101 12.89 -5.81 -9.07
CA TYR A 101 13.63 -6.93 -9.66
C TYR A 101 14.89 -7.25 -8.85
N GLY A 102 15.38 -8.50 -9.02
CA GLY A 102 16.58 -8.96 -8.32
C GLY A 102 16.33 -9.45 -6.90
N PHE A 103 15.06 -9.65 -6.50
CA PHE A 103 14.68 -10.19 -5.20
C PHE A 103 14.44 -11.69 -5.26
N PRO A 104 14.53 -12.41 -4.12
CA PRO A 104 14.14 -13.81 -4.02
C PRO A 104 12.68 -14.06 -4.43
N GLU A 105 12.42 -15.27 -4.93
CA GLU A 105 11.11 -15.68 -5.45
C GLU A 105 9.90 -15.40 -4.52
N PRO A 106 9.99 -15.59 -3.19
CA PRO A 106 8.85 -15.34 -2.31
C PRO A 106 8.28 -13.91 -2.39
N PHE A 107 9.11 -12.91 -2.73
CA PHE A 107 8.64 -11.52 -2.89
C PHE A 107 7.70 -11.32 -4.06
N TYR A 108 7.77 -12.18 -5.07
CA TYR A 108 6.90 -12.16 -6.24
C TYR A 108 5.65 -13.03 -6.06
N GLN A 109 5.47 -13.61 -4.88
CA GLN A 109 4.32 -14.47 -4.52
C GLN A 109 3.42 -13.81 -3.45
N VAL A 110 3.73 -12.58 -3.06
CA VAL A 110 2.90 -11.82 -2.11
C VAL A 110 1.52 -11.61 -2.69
N GLU A 111 0.50 -11.85 -1.88
CA GLU A 111 -0.89 -11.60 -2.23
C GLU A 111 -1.49 -10.53 -1.31
N TYR A 112 -2.20 -9.59 -1.88
CA TYR A 112 -2.99 -8.61 -1.16
C TYR A 112 -4.30 -8.40 -1.92
N ALA A 113 -5.27 -9.27 -1.66
CA ALA A 113 -6.52 -9.37 -2.41
C ALA A 113 -7.56 -8.34 -1.91
N THR A 114 -7.23 -7.05 -1.97
CA THR A 114 -8.15 -5.98 -1.58
C THR A 114 -9.24 -5.74 -2.62
N PRO A 115 -10.47 -5.40 -2.20
CA PRO A 115 -11.50 -4.98 -3.12
C PRO A 115 -11.11 -3.72 -3.89
N GLY A 116 -11.53 -3.63 -5.15
CA GLY A 116 -11.48 -2.36 -5.87
C GLY A 116 -12.49 -1.35 -5.31
N ALA A 117 -12.32 -0.07 -5.65
CA ALA A 117 -13.14 1.01 -5.15
C ALA A 117 -13.88 1.78 -6.26
N PRO A 118 -14.88 1.18 -6.94
CA PRO A 118 -15.57 1.79 -8.09
C PRO A 118 -16.32 3.08 -7.72
N GLU A 119 -16.90 3.16 -6.51
CA GLU A 119 -17.58 4.37 -6.06
C GLU A 119 -16.59 5.53 -5.87
N LEU A 120 -15.39 5.24 -5.35
CA LEU A 120 -14.33 6.23 -5.21
C LEU A 120 -13.83 6.68 -6.58
N ALA A 121 -13.66 5.76 -7.53
CA ALA A 121 -13.29 6.09 -8.91
C ALA A 121 -14.33 7.01 -9.57
N GLN A 122 -15.61 6.72 -9.40
CA GLN A 122 -16.67 7.60 -9.89
C GLN A 122 -16.58 9.00 -9.25
N ARG A 123 -16.30 9.06 -7.95
CA ARG A 123 -16.13 10.34 -7.26
C ARG A 123 -14.92 11.13 -7.76
N VAL A 124 -13.79 10.45 -8.05
CA VAL A 124 -12.61 11.07 -8.66
C VAL A 124 -12.97 11.65 -10.03
N LYS A 125 -13.67 10.88 -10.88
CA LYS A 125 -14.13 11.33 -12.20
C LYS A 125 -14.99 12.58 -12.12
N GLU A 126 -15.93 12.62 -11.19
CA GLU A 126 -16.79 13.78 -10.96
C GLU A 126 -15.99 15.05 -10.53
N LEU A 127 -15.01 14.86 -9.64
CA LEU A 127 -14.18 15.96 -9.13
C LEU A 127 -13.23 16.51 -10.19
N VAL A 128 -12.63 15.63 -11.01
CA VAL A 128 -11.78 16.01 -12.13
C VAL A 128 -12.63 16.68 -13.21
N GLY A 129 -13.81 16.16 -13.47
CA GLY A 129 -14.77 16.71 -14.44
C GLY A 129 -14.15 16.81 -15.83
N SER A 130 -14.53 17.88 -16.55
CA SER A 130 -13.98 18.20 -17.87
C SER A 130 -12.75 19.12 -17.81
N SER A 131 -12.23 19.41 -16.62
CA SER A 131 -11.13 20.37 -16.45
C SER A 131 -9.80 19.85 -17.00
N GLN A 132 -9.63 18.52 -17.01
CA GLN A 132 -8.46 17.85 -17.59
C GLN A 132 -8.82 16.44 -18.08
N PRO A 133 -8.07 15.91 -19.07
CA PRO A 133 -8.29 14.55 -19.53
C PRO A 133 -7.98 13.54 -18.43
N LEU A 134 -8.74 12.44 -18.42
CA LEU A 134 -8.61 11.34 -17.49
C LEU A 134 -8.62 10.03 -18.30
N ALA A 135 -7.71 9.12 -17.97
CA ALA A 135 -7.65 7.77 -18.55
C ALA A 135 -7.96 6.71 -17.49
N GLU A 136 -8.17 5.49 -17.94
CA GLU A 136 -8.43 4.33 -17.08
C GLU A 136 -7.60 3.14 -17.58
N GLU A 137 -6.95 2.45 -16.65
CA GLU A 137 -6.24 1.18 -16.85
C GLU A 137 -6.92 0.10 -16.00
N GLU A 138 -7.94 -0.53 -16.54
CA GLU A 138 -8.82 -1.46 -15.81
C GLU A 138 -8.12 -2.72 -15.29
N ASP A 139 -6.97 -3.07 -15.85
CA ASP A 139 -6.18 -4.24 -15.46
C ASP A 139 -4.90 -3.88 -14.70
N ARG A 140 -4.73 -2.60 -14.35
CA ARG A 140 -3.59 -2.17 -13.54
C ARG A 140 -3.88 -2.38 -12.07
N GLY A 141 -3.16 -3.34 -11.45
CA GLY A 141 -3.20 -3.60 -10.02
C GLY A 141 -2.37 -2.62 -9.20
N LEU A 142 -2.33 -2.85 -7.91
CA LEU A 142 -1.53 -2.07 -6.98
C LEU A 142 -0.04 -2.40 -7.16
N ASP A 143 0.81 -1.39 -7.25
CA ASP A 143 2.26 -1.54 -7.18
C ASP A 143 2.76 -1.64 -5.74
N HIS A 144 4.07 -1.95 -5.53
CA HIS A 144 4.58 -2.15 -4.18
C HIS A 144 4.52 -0.89 -3.31
N GLY A 145 4.57 0.29 -3.90
CA GLY A 145 4.37 1.55 -3.18
C GLY A 145 2.95 1.71 -2.64
N ALA A 146 2.00 0.95 -3.18
CA ALA A 146 0.61 0.93 -2.72
C ALA A 146 0.32 -0.28 -1.82
N TYR A 147 0.59 -1.51 -2.27
CA TYR A 147 0.16 -2.68 -1.51
C TYR A 147 0.97 -2.93 -0.24
N VAL A 148 2.26 -2.58 -0.19
CA VAL A 148 3.09 -2.79 1.02
C VAL A 148 2.57 -2.00 2.21
N PRO A 149 2.40 -0.66 2.14
CA PRO A 149 1.83 0.10 3.25
C PRO A 149 0.38 -0.31 3.57
N MET A 150 -0.41 -0.67 2.57
CA MET A 150 -1.78 -1.12 2.81
C MET A 150 -1.81 -2.45 3.56
N ALA A 151 -0.94 -3.40 3.23
CA ALA A 151 -0.82 -4.67 3.96
C ALA A 151 -0.34 -4.47 5.40
N ALA A 152 0.53 -3.49 5.65
CA ALA A 152 0.93 -3.13 7.00
C ALA A 152 -0.21 -2.52 7.81
N MET A 153 -0.95 -1.58 7.22
CA MET A 153 -2.02 -0.84 7.92
C MET A 153 -3.31 -1.66 8.06
N TYR A 154 -3.67 -2.42 7.03
CA TYR A 154 -4.93 -3.16 6.92
C TYR A 154 -4.67 -4.59 6.43
N PRO A 155 -4.04 -5.45 7.25
CA PRO A 155 -3.61 -6.79 6.84
C PRO A 155 -4.75 -7.69 6.36
N GLU A 156 -5.97 -7.45 6.81
CA GLU A 156 -7.17 -8.21 6.41
C GLU A 156 -7.57 -7.97 4.94
N ALA A 157 -6.92 -7.03 4.25
CA ALA A 157 -7.18 -6.67 2.85
C ALA A 157 -8.68 -6.37 2.54
N ASP A 158 -9.44 -5.90 3.53
CA ASP A 158 -10.88 -5.66 3.42
C ASP A 158 -11.25 -4.20 3.12
N VAL A 159 -10.27 -3.29 3.16
CA VAL A 159 -10.45 -1.88 2.81
C VAL A 159 -10.30 -1.69 1.30
N PRO A 160 -11.34 -1.23 0.59
CA PRO A 160 -11.26 -0.96 -0.85
C PRO A 160 -10.18 0.06 -1.19
N VAL A 161 -9.36 -0.22 -2.21
CA VAL A 161 -8.28 0.68 -2.65
C VAL A 161 -8.47 1.08 -4.11
N LEU A 162 -8.27 2.35 -4.39
CA LEU A 162 -8.13 2.91 -5.72
C LEU A 162 -6.75 3.52 -5.86
N GLN A 163 -5.93 3.00 -6.75
CA GLN A 163 -4.69 3.66 -7.13
C GLN A 163 -4.91 4.58 -8.32
N VAL A 164 -4.31 5.76 -8.25
CA VAL A 164 -4.32 6.77 -9.32
C VAL A 164 -2.88 7.20 -9.59
N SER A 165 -2.54 7.42 -10.84
CA SER A 165 -1.21 7.86 -11.22
C SER A 165 -0.87 9.23 -10.63
N LEU A 166 0.42 9.49 -10.42
CA LEU A 166 0.89 10.87 -10.33
C LEU A 166 0.85 11.51 -11.72
N PRO A 167 0.50 12.80 -11.82
CA PRO A 167 0.63 13.51 -13.07
C PRO A 167 2.11 13.71 -13.41
N THR A 168 2.51 13.36 -14.63
CA THR A 168 3.87 13.68 -15.11
C THR A 168 4.06 15.19 -15.08
N MET A 169 5.01 15.64 -14.28
CA MET A 169 5.37 17.06 -14.18
C MET A 169 6.33 17.40 -15.32
N ASP A 170 5.97 18.35 -16.16
CA ASP A 170 6.95 18.92 -17.10
C ASP A 170 8.05 19.60 -16.28
N ALA A 171 9.31 19.33 -16.59
CA ALA A 171 10.41 20.04 -15.96
C ALA A 171 10.21 21.55 -16.17
N PRO A 172 10.41 22.39 -15.14
CA PRO A 172 10.32 23.82 -15.31
C PRO A 172 11.34 24.26 -16.39
N THR A 173 10.85 24.87 -17.45
CA THR A 173 11.66 25.45 -18.54
C THR A 173 12.39 26.71 -18.06
#